data_e493b10d59a836b3a1fe25a29f45be79
#
_entry.id   e493b10d59a836b3a1fe25a29f45be79
#
_cell.length_a   1.000
_cell.length_b   1.000
_cell.length_c   1.000
_cell.angle_alpha   90.00
_cell.angle_beta   90.00
_cell.angle_gamma   90.00
#
_symmetry.space_group_name_H-M   'P 1'
#
loop_
_entity.id
_entity.type
_entity.pdbx_description
1 polymer ?
#
loop_
_entity_poly.entity_id
_entity_poly.type
_entity_poly.pdbx_seq_one_letter_code
_entity_poly.pdbx_strand_id
1 'polypeptide(L)'
;MRVAAGITILLVLGACRHPEQELIEPDRPFNVRLPIGFPAIPSPVDNPVTEASVAMGKALFFDKRLSRDGTVSCGSCHFPEHAFSDTIARSLGVEGRTGMRNAPPLTNLAWHSGYFRDGGVPTLEQQVIAPIHDPVEMDHSITRAAADLRYQEPYYTLSQRAYGKPMEAWELSRALAAYERTLVSGWSRYDRHLLGESGALSESEIRGLQLFRSEALNCGSCHSGFDLSDHSYHNLGQYLAYADPGRERITLNPSDNGKFKTPTLRNVARTAPYMHDGSLATLEAVIDFFMTGGLPHANRDPGMQSFALTAQEKSDLIAFLNALTDERPIDQVP
;
A
#
# COMPACT_ATOMS: atom_id res chain seq x y z
N MET A 1 67.59 48.78 49.54
CA MET A 1 66.40 48.94 48.72
C MET A 1 66.13 47.60 48.03
N ARG A 2 65.06 46.89 48.45
CA ARG A 2 64.58 45.62 47.79
C ARG A 2 63.33 45.96 47.05
N VAL A 3 63.32 45.76 45.71
CA VAL A 3 62.16 45.92 44.83
C VAL A 3 61.45 44.61 44.79
N ALA A 4 60.20 44.57 45.24
CA ALA A 4 59.32 43.41 45.11
C ALA A 4 58.58 43.49 43.78
N ALA A 5 58.81 42.50 42.91
CA ALA A 5 58.05 42.34 41.66
C ALA A 5 56.76 41.58 41.94
N GLY A 6 55.60 42.23 41.76
CA GLY A 6 54.28 41.56 41.84
C GLY A 6 53.95 40.86 40.54
N ILE A 7 53.65 39.55 40.61
CA ILE A 7 53.16 38.75 39.50
C ILE A 7 51.62 38.82 39.51
N THR A 8 51.04 39.47 38.51
CA THR A 8 49.57 39.49 38.29
C THR A 8 49.20 38.25 37.49
N ILE A 9 48.49 37.29 38.10
CA ILE A 9 47.93 36.13 37.43
C ILE A 9 46.59 36.53 36.82
N LEU A 10 46.52 36.57 35.49
CA LEU A 10 45.27 36.74 34.77
C LEU A 10 44.54 35.39 34.68
N LEU A 11 43.45 35.22 35.44
CA LEU A 11 42.52 34.09 35.29
C LEU A 11 41.67 34.30 34.05
N VAL A 12 41.96 33.53 32.98
CA VAL A 12 41.09 33.42 31.81
C VAL A 12 39.97 32.45 32.15
N LEU A 13 38.78 32.95 32.49
CA LEU A 13 37.56 32.16 32.59
C LEU A 13 37.12 31.74 31.17
N GLY A 14 37.52 30.55 30.78
CA GLY A 14 36.98 29.87 29.60
C GLY A 14 35.50 29.60 29.80
N ALA A 15 34.62 30.41 29.24
CA ALA A 15 33.20 30.12 29.14
C ALA A 15 33.04 28.89 28.24
N CYS A 16 32.74 27.72 28.84
CA CYS A 16 32.22 26.59 28.09
C CYS A 16 30.87 27.00 27.43
N ARG A 17 30.93 27.38 26.15
CA ARG A 17 29.70 27.48 25.36
C ARG A 17 29.21 26.05 25.22
N HIS A 18 28.12 25.70 25.93
CA HIS A 18 27.30 24.57 25.55
C HIS A 18 26.86 24.83 24.10
N PRO A 19 26.99 23.85 23.17
CA PRO A 19 26.38 24.03 21.88
C PRO A 19 24.89 24.30 22.15
N GLU A 20 24.34 25.38 21.60
CA GLU A 20 22.93 25.64 21.58
C GLU A 20 22.27 24.36 21.08
N GLN A 21 21.48 23.71 21.92
CA GLN A 21 20.63 22.63 21.49
C GLN A 21 19.68 23.24 20.46
N GLU A 22 19.94 22.96 19.19
CA GLU A 22 19.06 23.37 18.10
C GLU A 22 17.67 22.88 18.48
N LEU A 23 16.76 23.82 18.77
CA LEU A 23 15.38 23.49 19.14
C LEU A 23 14.77 22.81 17.92
N ILE A 24 14.65 21.49 17.97
CA ILE A 24 13.97 20.73 16.93
C ILE A 24 12.52 21.20 16.93
N GLU A 25 12.13 21.90 15.85
CA GLU A 25 10.74 22.34 15.71
C GLU A 25 9.79 21.15 15.81
N PRO A 26 8.65 21.29 16.52
CA PRO A 26 7.65 20.23 16.62
C PRO A 26 7.21 19.80 15.22
N ASP A 27 7.10 18.50 15.00
CA ASP A 27 6.63 17.97 13.73
C ASP A 27 5.17 18.37 13.48
N ARG A 28 4.83 18.68 12.23
CA ARG A 28 3.50 19.13 11.85
C ARG A 28 2.68 17.97 11.32
N PRO A 29 1.34 17.95 11.56
CA PRO A 29 0.47 17.00 10.89
C PRO A 29 0.61 17.09 9.36
N PHE A 30 0.74 15.96 8.69
CA PHE A 30 0.72 15.90 7.24
C PHE A 30 -0.72 16.02 6.73
N ASN A 31 -0.99 16.98 5.87
CA ASN A 31 -2.31 17.21 5.32
C ASN A 31 -2.57 16.29 4.11
N VAL A 32 -3.09 15.10 4.37
CA VAL A 32 -3.50 14.19 3.31
C VAL A 32 -4.75 14.75 2.62
N ARG A 33 -4.67 14.96 1.30
CA ARG A 33 -5.85 15.35 0.53
C ARG A 33 -6.76 14.14 0.37
N LEU A 34 -8.01 14.30 0.73
CA LEU A 34 -9.03 13.27 0.58
C LEU A 34 -9.99 13.60 -0.57
N PRO A 35 -10.41 12.59 -1.34
CA PRO A 35 -11.50 12.75 -2.28
C PRO A 35 -12.81 13.07 -1.55
N ILE A 36 -13.71 13.77 -2.22
CA ILE A 36 -15.03 14.08 -1.65
C ILE A 36 -15.79 12.76 -1.39
N GLY A 37 -16.38 12.65 -0.20
CA GLY A 37 -17.14 11.45 0.19
C GLY A 37 -16.31 10.33 0.82
N PHE A 38 -14.97 10.49 0.90
CA PHE A 38 -14.14 9.53 1.63
C PHE A 38 -14.23 9.79 3.13
N PRO A 39 -14.22 8.76 3.96
CA PRO A 39 -14.12 8.92 5.41
C PRO A 39 -12.75 9.48 5.81
N ALA A 40 -12.66 10.07 7.01
CA ALA A 40 -11.37 10.47 7.57
C ALA A 40 -10.39 9.28 7.64
N ILE A 41 -9.09 9.55 7.42
CA ILE A 41 -8.07 8.51 7.53
C ILE A 41 -7.98 8.00 8.97
N PRO A 42 -8.15 6.70 9.21
CA PRO A 42 -7.86 6.11 10.51
C PRO A 42 -6.36 6.22 10.79
N SER A 43 -6.00 6.93 11.87
CA SER A 43 -4.61 7.09 12.30
C SER A 43 -4.49 6.57 13.72
N PRO A 44 -3.60 5.58 13.99
CA PRO A 44 -3.36 5.13 15.35
C PRO A 44 -2.83 6.28 16.22
N VAL A 45 -3.24 6.30 17.50
CA VAL A 45 -2.78 7.33 18.46
C VAL A 45 -1.25 7.33 18.61
N ASP A 46 -0.66 6.15 18.53
CA ASP A 46 0.79 5.94 18.63
C ASP A 46 1.57 6.06 17.31
N ASN A 47 0.85 6.40 16.21
CA ASN A 47 1.46 6.65 14.90
C ASN A 47 0.69 7.74 14.13
N PRO A 48 0.72 9.00 14.59
CA PRO A 48 0.13 10.10 13.87
C PRO A 48 0.86 10.34 12.54
N VAL A 49 0.09 10.68 11.50
CA VAL A 49 0.64 11.00 10.18
C VAL A 49 1.17 12.44 10.19
N THR A 50 2.49 12.60 10.25
CA THR A 50 3.17 13.90 10.33
C THR A 50 4.11 14.11 9.14
N GLU A 51 4.53 15.35 8.88
CA GLU A 51 5.42 15.69 7.75
C GLU A 51 6.73 14.89 7.79
N ALA A 52 7.35 14.79 8.96
CA ALA A 52 8.64 14.10 9.08
C ALA A 52 8.45 12.57 9.05
N SER A 53 7.39 12.01 9.68
CA SER A 53 7.11 10.57 9.63
C SER A 53 6.84 10.11 8.20
N VAL A 54 6.07 10.88 7.43
CA VAL A 54 5.74 10.59 6.03
C VAL A 54 6.97 10.72 5.13
N ALA A 55 7.75 11.80 5.29
CA ALA A 55 8.99 11.98 4.51
C ALA A 55 10.01 10.86 4.79
N MET A 56 10.16 10.46 6.06
CA MET A 56 11.01 9.33 6.44
C MET A 56 10.50 8.02 5.82
N GLY A 57 9.20 7.77 5.89
CA GLY A 57 8.57 6.59 5.30
C GLY A 57 8.77 6.51 3.79
N LYS A 58 8.60 7.63 3.07
CA LYS A 58 8.87 7.71 1.62
C LYS A 58 10.34 7.39 1.32
N ALA A 59 11.27 8.00 2.06
CA ALA A 59 12.70 7.73 1.87
C ALA A 59 13.03 6.24 2.10
N LEU A 60 12.48 5.62 3.15
CA LEU A 60 12.65 4.20 3.45
C LEU A 60 12.01 3.30 2.39
N PHE A 61 10.83 3.66 1.87
CA PHE A 61 10.11 2.86 0.87
C PHE A 61 10.91 2.62 -0.41
N PHE A 62 11.74 3.58 -0.79
CA PHE A 62 12.62 3.47 -1.97
C PHE A 62 14.07 3.09 -1.64
N ASP A 63 14.40 2.87 -0.36
CA ASP A 63 15.76 2.54 0.05
C ASP A 63 16.05 1.05 -0.05
N LYS A 64 16.90 0.68 -0.98
CA LYS A 64 17.30 -0.70 -1.20
C LYS A 64 18.12 -1.31 -0.06
N ARG A 65 18.68 -0.49 0.85
CA ARG A 65 19.40 -0.95 2.05
C ARG A 65 18.49 -1.64 3.06
N LEU A 66 17.16 -1.59 2.85
CA LEU A 66 16.21 -2.40 3.62
C LEU A 66 16.24 -3.88 3.21
N SER A 67 16.89 -4.26 2.10
CA SER A 67 17.12 -5.66 1.74
C SER A 67 18.54 -6.13 2.11
N ARG A 68 18.69 -7.44 2.30
CA ARG A 68 19.93 -8.07 2.75
C ARG A 68 21.15 -7.74 1.86
N ASP A 69 20.94 -7.70 0.57
CA ASP A 69 22.00 -7.49 -0.44
C ASP A 69 21.98 -6.07 -1.05
N GLY A 70 21.08 -5.20 -0.60
CA GLY A 70 20.96 -3.83 -1.10
C GLY A 70 20.41 -3.73 -2.52
N THR A 71 19.71 -4.74 -3.03
CA THR A 71 19.18 -4.76 -4.41
C THR A 71 17.70 -4.42 -4.52
N VAL A 72 16.91 -4.67 -3.45
CA VAL A 72 15.45 -4.59 -3.43
C VAL A 72 14.97 -3.57 -2.41
N SER A 73 13.96 -2.79 -2.76
CA SER A 73 13.18 -1.91 -1.87
C SER A 73 11.69 -2.18 -2.06
N CYS A 74 10.81 -1.59 -1.24
CA CYS A 74 9.36 -1.67 -1.48
C CYS A 74 9.00 -1.14 -2.89
N GLY A 75 9.62 -0.03 -3.31
CA GLY A 75 9.46 0.54 -4.65
C GLY A 75 9.98 -0.32 -5.80
N SER A 76 10.68 -1.42 -5.53
CA SER A 76 11.12 -2.37 -6.57
C SER A 76 10.00 -3.31 -7.04
N CYS A 77 8.93 -3.45 -6.23
CA CYS A 77 7.76 -4.29 -6.51
C CYS A 77 6.45 -3.50 -6.47
N HIS A 78 6.48 -2.28 -5.97
CA HIS A 78 5.34 -1.38 -5.85
C HIS A 78 5.62 -0.07 -6.60
N PHE A 79 5.40 -0.10 -7.93
CA PHE A 79 5.70 1.04 -8.82
C PHE A 79 4.59 2.11 -8.74
N PRO A 80 4.94 3.38 -8.46
CA PRO A 80 3.95 4.47 -8.36
C PRO A 80 3.05 4.62 -9.59
N GLU A 81 3.60 4.46 -10.80
CA GLU A 81 2.87 4.54 -12.08
C GLU A 81 1.88 3.39 -12.30
N HIS A 82 2.05 2.28 -11.56
CA HIS A 82 1.16 1.12 -11.57
C HIS A 82 0.30 1.02 -10.30
N ALA A 83 -0.09 2.17 -9.74
CA ALA A 83 -0.86 2.26 -8.50
C ALA A 83 -0.19 1.53 -7.32
N PHE A 84 1.14 1.53 -7.30
CA PHE A 84 1.96 0.81 -6.33
C PHE A 84 1.73 -0.70 -6.36
N SER A 85 1.55 -1.29 -7.55
CA SER A 85 1.63 -2.73 -7.80
C SER A 85 2.79 -3.06 -8.73
N ASP A 86 3.03 -4.35 -9.00
CA ASP A 86 4.04 -4.80 -9.95
C ASP A 86 3.44 -5.01 -11.36
N THR A 87 4.31 -5.07 -12.37
CA THR A 87 3.98 -5.31 -13.77
C THR A 87 4.13 -6.78 -14.19
N ILE A 88 4.63 -7.62 -13.29
CA ILE A 88 4.83 -9.06 -13.51
C ILE A 88 4.01 -9.88 -12.51
N ALA A 89 3.75 -11.13 -12.86
CA ALA A 89 2.89 -12.01 -12.06
C ALA A 89 3.42 -12.20 -10.63
N ARG A 90 4.73 -12.34 -10.48
CA ARG A 90 5.41 -12.54 -9.20
C ARG A 90 6.68 -11.71 -9.17
N SER A 91 6.76 -10.82 -8.20
CA SER A 91 7.91 -9.92 -8.03
C SER A 91 9.19 -10.68 -7.74
N LEU A 92 10.32 -10.09 -8.15
CA LEU A 92 11.65 -10.63 -7.88
C LEU A 92 12.21 -10.00 -6.61
N GLY A 93 12.44 -10.81 -5.59
CA GLY A 93 13.15 -10.43 -4.39
C GLY A 93 14.66 -10.59 -4.52
N VAL A 94 15.34 -10.58 -3.38
CA VAL A 94 16.80 -10.77 -3.30
C VAL A 94 17.23 -12.06 -4.03
N GLU A 95 18.35 -12.00 -4.72
CA GLU A 95 18.87 -13.11 -5.53
C GLU A 95 17.90 -13.64 -6.60
N GLY A 96 16.90 -12.82 -7.01
CA GLY A 96 15.90 -13.20 -8.01
C GLY A 96 14.89 -14.25 -7.53
N ARG A 97 14.76 -14.46 -6.22
CA ARG A 97 13.74 -15.36 -5.66
C ARG A 97 12.35 -14.79 -5.86
N THR A 98 11.35 -15.65 -5.94
CA THR A 98 9.95 -15.24 -6.12
C THR A 98 9.04 -15.86 -5.08
N GLY A 99 8.07 -15.06 -4.62
CA GLY A 99 6.95 -15.53 -3.80
C GLY A 99 5.87 -16.24 -4.62
N MET A 100 4.75 -16.55 -3.98
CA MET A 100 3.61 -17.22 -4.61
C MET A 100 2.54 -16.24 -5.12
N ARG A 101 2.55 -15.00 -4.66
CA ARG A 101 1.49 -14.01 -4.86
C ARG A 101 1.95 -12.85 -5.74
N ASN A 102 1.01 -12.31 -6.48
CA ASN A 102 1.17 -11.04 -7.17
C ASN A 102 1.15 -9.88 -6.16
N ALA A 103 2.00 -8.87 -6.36
CA ALA A 103 2.04 -7.67 -5.53
C ALA A 103 0.74 -6.86 -5.66
N PRO A 104 -0.03 -6.66 -4.58
CA PRO A 104 -1.25 -5.87 -4.64
C PRO A 104 -0.95 -4.39 -4.75
N PRO A 105 -1.88 -3.57 -5.28
CA PRO A 105 -1.77 -2.12 -5.17
C PRO A 105 -1.79 -1.68 -3.70
N LEU A 106 -1.08 -0.58 -3.40
CA LEU A 106 -1.02 -0.03 -2.05
C LEU A 106 -1.94 1.20 -1.87
N THR A 107 -2.85 1.42 -2.80
CA THR A 107 -3.81 2.53 -2.68
C THR A 107 -4.85 2.27 -1.60
N ASN A 108 -5.22 3.31 -0.87
CA ASN A 108 -6.29 3.32 0.15
C ASN A 108 -6.09 2.34 1.33
N LEU A 109 -4.87 1.89 1.58
CA LEU A 109 -4.59 0.95 2.66
C LEU A 109 -4.98 1.45 4.06
N ALA A 110 -5.08 2.76 4.24
CA ALA A 110 -5.46 3.37 5.52
C ALA A 110 -6.80 2.85 6.07
N TRP A 111 -7.73 2.44 5.19
CA TRP A 111 -9.07 1.98 5.57
C TRP A 111 -9.23 0.46 5.63
N HIS A 112 -8.16 -0.29 5.36
CA HIS A 112 -8.24 -1.76 5.41
C HIS A 112 -8.22 -2.26 6.85
N SER A 113 -9.03 -3.27 7.14
CA SER A 113 -9.12 -3.93 8.45
C SER A 113 -8.20 -5.17 8.58
N GLY A 114 -7.56 -5.57 7.49
CA GLY A 114 -6.62 -6.68 7.42
C GLY A 114 -5.74 -6.55 6.19
N TYR A 115 -4.48 -6.87 6.33
CA TYR A 115 -3.45 -6.68 5.31
C TYR A 115 -3.02 -8.01 4.71
N PHE A 116 -2.28 -7.94 3.59
CA PHE A 116 -2.07 -9.04 2.64
C PHE A 116 -3.36 -9.51 1.96
N ARG A 117 -3.21 -10.39 0.98
CA ARG A 117 -4.34 -10.95 0.24
C ARG A 117 -5.20 -11.92 1.06
N ASP A 118 -4.71 -12.34 2.24
CA ASP A 118 -5.38 -13.28 3.16
C ASP A 118 -5.78 -12.65 4.50
N GLY A 119 -5.45 -11.37 4.72
CA GLY A 119 -5.72 -10.68 5.99
C GLY A 119 -4.84 -11.17 7.14
N GLY A 120 -3.62 -11.60 6.86
CA GLY A 120 -2.71 -12.23 7.81
C GLY A 120 -2.25 -11.35 8.97
N VAL A 121 -2.34 -10.02 8.82
CA VAL A 121 -1.98 -9.07 9.90
C VAL A 121 -3.04 -7.96 10.03
N PRO A 122 -3.30 -7.48 11.26
CA PRO A 122 -4.39 -6.54 11.53
C PRO A 122 -3.99 -5.06 11.36
N THR A 123 -2.69 -4.71 11.32
CA THR A 123 -2.24 -3.32 11.25
C THR A 123 -1.20 -3.12 10.15
N LEU A 124 -1.15 -1.90 9.60
CA LEU A 124 -0.18 -1.55 8.56
C LEU A 124 1.25 -1.56 9.10
N GLU A 125 1.45 -1.14 10.36
CA GLU A 125 2.75 -1.19 11.04
C GLU A 125 3.32 -2.60 11.15
N GLN A 126 2.46 -3.61 11.26
CA GLN A 126 2.88 -5.02 11.25
C GLN A 126 3.09 -5.53 9.83
N GLN A 127 2.28 -5.04 8.88
CA GLN A 127 2.38 -5.48 7.49
C GLN A 127 3.75 -5.16 6.91
N VAL A 128 4.25 -3.93 7.08
CA VAL A 128 5.54 -3.48 6.52
C VAL A 128 6.75 -4.25 7.04
N ILE A 129 6.62 -4.96 8.17
CA ILE A 129 7.70 -5.78 8.74
C ILE A 129 7.88 -7.07 7.93
N ALA A 130 6.79 -7.66 7.46
CA ALA A 130 6.81 -8.99 6.84
C ALA A 130 7.67 -9.05 5.56
N PRO A 131 7.53 -8.16 4.55
CA PRO A 131 8.36 -8.20 3.35
C PRO A 131 9.85 -7.98 3.65
N ILE A 132 10.19 -7.21 4.70
CA ILE A 132 11.59 -7.03 5.11
C ILE A 132 12.18 -8.37 5.59
N HIS A 133 11.40 -9.17 6.32
CA HIS A 133 11.84 -10.46 6.88
C HIS A 133 11.66 -11.65 5.93
N ASP A 134 10.83 -11.53 4.90
CA ASP A 134 10.53 -12.66 4.01
C ASP A 134 11.76 -13.04 3.17
N PRO A 135 12.20 -14.33 3.25
CA PRO A 135 13.40 -14.81 2.52
C PRO A 135 13.28 -14.71 0.99
N VAL A 136 12.07 -14.68 0.44
CA VAL A 136 11.85 -14.55 -1.02
C VAL A 136 11.56 -13.12 -1.47
N GLU A 137 11.53 -12.15 -0.53
CA GLU A 137 11.38 -10.72 -0.82
C GLU A 137 12.67 -9.97 -0.46
N MET A 138 12.80 -9.41 0.74
CA MET A 138 13.93 -8.57 1.14
C MET A 138 14.98 -9.31 1.99
N ASP A 139 14.64 -10.43 2.63
CA ASP A 139 15.51 -11.36 3.41
C ASP A 139 16.42 -10.63 4.42
N HIS A 140 15.89 -9.66 5.13
CA HIS A 140 16.65 -8.84 6.06
C HIS A 140 15.99 -8.77 7.44
N SER A 141 16.71 -8.27 8.44
CA SER A 141 16.18 -7.97 9.77
C SER A 141 15.86 -6.48 9.89
N ILE A 142 14.60 -6.15 10.20
CA ILE A 142 14.19 -4.75 10.42
C ILE A 142 15.03 -4.07 11.52
N THR A 143 15.41 -4.82 12.57
CA THR A 143 16.27 -4.31 13.66
C THR A 143 17.66 -3.96 13.14
N ARG A 144 18.22 -4.78 12.25
CA ARG A 144 19.53 -4.53 11.66
C ARG A 144 19.48 -3.38 10.67
N ALA A 145 18.50 -3.36 9.78
CA ALA A 145 18.27 -2.26 8.84
C ALA A 145 18.14 -0.90 9.57
N ALA A 146 17.35 -0.86 10.64
CA ALA A 146 17.23 0.33 11.47
C ALA A 146 18.57 0.74 12.13
N ALA A 147 19.35 -0.23 12.65
CA ALA A 147 20.64 0.05 13.26
C ALA A 147 21.66 0.61 12.26
N ASP A 148 21.64 0.13 11.02
CA ASP A 148 22.57 0.56 9.97
C ASP A 148 22.23 1.97 9.43
N LEU A 149 20.94 2.36 9.50
CA LEU A 149 20.44 3.64 8.94
C LEU A 149 20.27 4.75 10.00
N ARG A 150 20.12 4.45 11.28
CA ARG A 150 19.65 5.38 12.33
C ARG A 150 20.44 6.69 12.49
N TYR A 151 21.72 6.69 12.15
CA TYR A 151 22.61 7.88 12.24
C TYR A 151 22.96 8.44 10.86
N GLN A 152 22.32 7.97 9.79
CA GLN A 152 22.51 8.50 8.44
C GLN A 152 21.40 9.49 8.09
N GLU A 153 21.77 10.55 7.37
CA GLU A 153 20.77 11.48 6.81
C GLU A 153 20.09 10.85 5.58
N PRO A 154 18.79 11.10 5.39
CA PRO A 154 17.95 12.03 6.18
C PRO A 154 17.28 11.38 7.42
N TYR A 155 17.54 10.09 7.69
CA TYR A 155 16.83 9.30 8.72
C TYR A 155 17.00 9.83 10.12
N TYR A 156 18.24 10.27 10.48
CA TYR A 156 18.50 10.79 11.81
C TYR A 156 17.64 12.03 12.10
N THR A 157 17.73 13.03 11.22
CA THR A 157 16.97 14.28 11.39
C THR A 157 15.45 14.04 11.36
N LEU A 158 14.95 13.22 10.41
CA LEU A 158 13.52 12.95 10.30
C LEU A 158 12.98 12.16 11.49
N SER A 159 13.74 11.17 11.99
CA SER A 159 13.35 10.40 13.17
C SER A 159 13.34 11.24 14.44
N GLN A 160 14.32 12.11 14.62
CA GLN A 160 14.33 13.08 15.73
C GLN A 160 13.11 14.00 15.71
N ARG A 161 12.72 14.51 14.53
CA ARG A 161 11.53 15.35 14.39
C ARG A 161 10.25 14.60 14.65
N ALA A 162 10.07 13.43 14.03
CA ALA A 162 8.83 12.66 14.11
C ALA A 162 8.62 11.95 15.45
N TYR A 163 9.69 11.46 16.07
CA TYR A 163 9.62 10.54 17.20
C TYR A 163 10.47 10.95 18.41
N GLY A 164 11.25 12.03 18.30
CA GLY A 164 12.09 12.56 19.39
C GLY A 164 13.34 11.71 19.72
N LYS A 165 13.68 10.73 18.88
CA LYS A 165 14.83 9.84 19.08
C LYS A 165 15.35 9.26 17.76
N PRO A 166 16.58 8.71 17.73
CA PRO A 166 17.08 7.98 16.58
C PRO A 166 16.20 6.77 16.24
N MET A 167 16.14 6.44 14.96
CA MET A 167 15.33 5.35 14.43
C MET A 167 15.74 3.98 14.98
N GLU A 168 14.78 3.21 15.44
CA GLU A 168 14.85 1.79 15.72
C GLU A 168 13.78 1.05 14.86
N ALA A 169 13.63 -0.26 15.04
CA ALA A 169 12.63 -1.04 14.28
C ALA A 169 11.20 -0.50 14.45
N TRP A 170 10.89 0.04 15.61
CA TRP A 170 9.58 0.62 15.92
C TRP A 170 9.31 1.88 15.08
N GLU A 171 10.25 2.82 15.02
CA GLU A 171 10.12 4.05 14.23
C GLU A 171 10.14 3.76 12.73
N LEU A 172 10.98 2.81 12.29
CA LEU A 172 11.06 2.39 10.90
C LEU A 172 9.70 1.87 10.42
N SER A 173 9.08 0.94 11.14
CA SER A 173 7.78 0.38 10.75
C SER A 173 6.68 1.43 10.73
N ARG A 174 6.70 2.37 11.67
CA ARG A 174 5.71 3.45 11.75
C ARG A 174 5.87 4.48 10.65
N ALA A 175 7.09 4.83 10.30
CA ALA A 175 7.33 5.74 9.20
C ALA A 175 6.86 5.16 7.86
N LEU A 176 7.18 3.90 7.55
CA LEU A 176 6.68 3.22 6.36
C LEU A 176 5.15 3.22 6.33
N ALA A 177 4.50 2.80 7.43
CA ALA A 177 3.05 2.80 7.54
C ALA A 177 2.44 4.21 7.43
N ALA A 178 3.10 5.25 7.95
CA ALA A 178 2.66 6.63 7.81
C ALA A 178 2.67 7.08 6.34
N TYR A 179 3.73 6.75 5.60
CA TYR A 179 3.80 7.02 4.17
C TYR A 179 2.72 6.27 3.39
N GLU A 180 2.57 4.96 3.59
CA GLU A 180 1.57 4.16 2.89
C GLU A 180 0.13 4.64 3.15
N ARG A 181 -0.17 5.21 4.34
CA ARG A 181 -1.46 5.84 4.62
C ARG A 181 -1.75 7.07 3.77
N THR A 182 -0.73 7.70 3.21
CA THR A 182 -0.92 8.86 2.32
C THR A 182 -1.21 8.48 0.87
N LEU A 183 -1.10 7.21 0.50
CA LEU A 183 -1.33 6.71 -0.85
C LEU A 183 -2.84 6.59 -1.12
N VAL A 184 -3.47 7.72 -1.39
CA VAL A 184 -4.92 7.82 -1.56
C VAL A 184 -5.28 7.93 -3.05
N SER A 185 -6.29 7.16 -3.45
CA SER A 185 -6.87 7.14 -4.80
C SER A 185 -8.39 7.38 -4.75
N GLY A 186 -8.90 8.29 -5.57
CA GLY A 186 -10.33 8.63 -5.59
C GLY A 186 -10.64 9.87 -6.44
N TRP A 187 -9.82 10.14 -7.47
CA TRP A 187 -9.99 11.27 -8.38
C TRP A 187 -10.11 10.82 -9.84
N SER A 188 -10.73 9.67 -10.05
CA SER A 188 -11.01 9.14 -11.39
C SER A 188 -12.18 9.85 -12.07
N ARG A 189 -12.39 9.57 -13.36
CA ARG A 189 -13.58 10.03 -14.09
C ARG A 189 -14.89 9.52 -13.48
N TYR A 190 -14.86 8.30 -12.94
CA TYR A 190 -15.99 7.75 -12.17
C TYR A 190 -16.30 8.58 -10.91
N ASP A 191 -15.29 9.05 -10.17
CA ASP A 191 -15.51 9.90 -9.00
C ASP A 191 -16.14 11.25 -9.40
N ARG A 192 -15.66 11.86 -10.48
CA ARG A 192 -16.27 13.09 -11.03
C ARG A 192 -17.73 12.89 -11.46
N HIS A 193 -18.02 11.75 -12.07
CA HIS A 193 -19.39 11.37 -12.41
C HIS A 193 -20.29 11.24 -11.17
N LEU A 194 -19.80 10.63 -10.09
CA LEU A 194 -20.52 10.54 -8.81
C LEU A 194 -20.79 11.91 -8.18
N LEU A 195 -19.94 12.89 -8.45
CA LEU A 195 -20.10 14.28 -8.01
C LEU A 195 -21.03 15.10 -8.94
N GLY A 196 -21.61 14.47 -9.97
CA GLY A 196 -22.57 15.10 -10.89
C GLY A 196 -21.93 15.88 -12.05
N GLU A 197 -20.63 15.69 -12.32
CA GLU A 197 -19.97 16.32 -13.46
C GLU A 197 -20.49 15.73 -14.76
N SER A 198 -21.14 16.58 -15.57
CA SER A 198 -21.70 16.19 -16.87
C SER A 198 -20.57 15.82 -17.83
N GLY A 199 -20.71 14.67 -18.51
CA GLY A 199 -19.73 14.20 -19.49
C GLY A 199 -18.43 13.61 -18.88
N ALA A 200 -18.35 13.44 -17.56
CA ALA A 200 -17.20 12.79 -16.92
C ALA A 200 -17.01 11.33 -17.40
N LEU A 201 -18.10 10.64 -17.70
CA LEU A 201 -18.11 9.34 -18.34
C LEU A 201 -18.70 9.43 -19.75
N SER A 202 -18.11 8.69 -20.68
CA SER A 202 -18.67 8.48 -22.03
C SER A 202 -19.91 7.59 -21.99
N GLU A 203 -20.68 7.54 -23.07
CA GLU A 203 -21.84 6.66 -23.18
C GLU A 203 -21.48 5.17 -23.00
N SER A 204 -20.35 4.73 -23.54
CA SER A 204 -19.85 3.36 -23.37
C SER A 204 -19.57 3.07 -21.90
N GLU A 205 -18.89 3.97 -21.18
CA GLU A 205 -18.59 3.83 -19.76
C GLU A 205 -19.85 3.85 -18.88
N ILE A 206 -20.86 4.62 -19.27
CA ILE A 206 -22.16 4.62 -18.58
C ILE A 206 -22.86 3.29 -18.76
N ARG A 207 -22.88 2.70 -19.99
CA ARG A 207 -23.43 1.35 -20.18
C ARG A 207 -22.64 0.31 -19.40
N GLY A 208 -21.31 0.40 -19.37
CA GLY A 208 -20.45 -0.45 -18.56
C GLY A 208 -20.74 -0.36 -17.07
N LEU A 209 -20.95 0.85 -16.54
CA LEU A 209 -21.37 1.07 -15.16
C LEU A 209 -22.73 0.45 -14.84
N GLN A 210 -23.69 0.52 -15.77
CA GLN A 210 -25.00 -0.13 -15.62
C GLN A 210 -24.87 -1.65 -15.55
N LEU A 211 -24.06 -2.25 -16.42
CA LEU A 211 -23.73 -3.67 -16.38
C LEU A 211 -23.06 -4.05 -15.07
N PHE A 212 -22.04 -3.32 -14.64
CA PHE A 212 -21.32 -3.56 -13.39
C PHE A 212 -22.25 -3.57 -12.16
N ARG A 213 -23.25 -2.70 -12.14
CA ARG A 213 -24.26 -2.56 -11.06
C ARG A 213 -25.45 -3.51 -11.20
N SER A 214 -25.55 -4.24 -12.30
CA SER A 214 -26.69 -5.13 -12.54
C SER A 214 -26.65 -6.35 -11.62
N GLU A 215 -27.81 -6.84 -11.22
CA GLU A 215 -27.94 -8.10 -10.48
C GLU A 215 -27.45 -9.31 -11.29
N ALA A 216 -27.55 -9.24 -12.62
CA ALA A 216 -27.13 -10.31 -13.52
C ALA A 216 -25.62 -10.57 -13.46
N LEU A 217 -24.79 -9.53 -13.36
CA LEU A 217 -23.33 -9.65 -13.27
C LEU A 217 -22.84 -9.73 -11.82
N ASN A 218 -23.61 -9.19 -10.90
CA ASN A 218 -23.35 -9.20 -9.45
C ASN A 218 -21.97 -8.64 -9.01
N CYS A 219 -21.29 -7.84 -9.84
CA CYS A 219 -19.96 -7.29 -9.52
C CYS A 219 -20.01 -6.38 -8.28
N GLY A 220 -21.08 -5.57 -8.15
CA GLY A 220 -21.27 -4.62 -7.07
C GLY A 220 -21.49 -5.26 -5.69
N SER A 221 -21.77 -6.57 -5.60
CA SER A 221 -21.92 -7.26 -4.30
C SER A 221 -20.61 -7.33 -3.51
N CYS A 222 -19.48 -7.48 -4.22
CA CYS A 222 -18.14 -7.50 -3.62
C CYS A 222 -17.41 -6.16 -3.84
N HIS A 223 -17.62 -5.52 -5.01
CA HIS A 223 -16.93 -4.30 -5.39
C HIS A 223 -17.83 -3.06 -5.19
N SER A 224 -18.02 -2.66 -3.94
CA SER A 224 -18.91 -1.56 -3.54
C SER A 224 -18.19 -0.54 -2.63
N GLY A 225 -18.93 0.50 -2.25
CA GLY A 225 -18.42 1.55 -1.38
C GLY A 225 -17.40 2.47 -2.06
N PHE A 226 -16.78 3.35 -1.26
CA PHE A 226 -15.85 4.35 -1.74
C PHE A 226 -14.56 3.73 -2.33
N ASP A 227 -14.15 2.56 -1.83
CA ASP A 227 -12.95 1.85 -2.27
C ASP A 227 -13.22 0.77 -3.34
N LEU A 228 -14.49 0.61 -3.78
CA LEU A 228 -14.89 -0.44 -4.71
C LEU A 228 -14.40 -1.83 -4.27
N SER A 229 -14.54 -2.11 -2.97
CA SER A 229 -14.21 -3.36 -2.30
C SER A 229 -14.99 -3.48 -1.00
N ASP A 230 -15.49 -4.65 -0.68
CA ASP A 230 -16.08 -5.01 0.61
C ASP A 230 -15.02 -5.40 1.65
N HIS A 231 -13.73 -5.50 1.22
CA HIS A 231 -12.60 -5.98 2.02
C HIS A 231 -12.81 -7.38 2.64
N SER A 232 -13.82 -8.12 2.19
CA SER A 232 -14.11 -9.50 2.60
C SER A 232 -13.28 -10.52 1.83
N TYR A 233 -13.42 -11.80 2.17
CA TYR A 233 -12.59 -12.86 1.61
C TYR A 233 -13.45 -13.86 0.87
N HIS A 234 -13.18 -14.04 -0.43
CA HIS A 234 -13.98 -14.87 -1.32
C HIS A 234 -13.11 -15.89 -2.06
N ASN A 235 -13.64 -17.09 -2.28
CA ASN A 235 -13.07 -18.06 -3.19
C ASN A 235 -13.82 -17.97 -4.53
N LEU A 236 -13.10 -17.57 -5.57
CA LEU A 236 -13.68 -17.36 -6.89
C LEU A 236 -13.81 -18.66 -7.72
N GLY A 237 -13.36 -19.80 -7.20
CA GLY A 237 -13.28 -21.02 -7.99
C GLY A 237 -12.23 -20.93 -9.10
N GLN A 238 -11.13 -20.20 -8.88
CA GLN A 238 -10.06 -20.09 -9.87
C GLN A 238 -9.36 -21.44 -10.10
N TYR A 239 -9.24 -22.24 -9.05
CA TYR A 239 -8.64 -23.57 -9.08
C TYR A 239 -9.53 -24.61 -8.39
N LEU A 240 -9.45 -25.88 -8.80
CA LEU A 240 -10.06 -27.01 -8.07
C LEU A 240 -9.27 -27.39 -6.81
N ALA A 241 -7.97 -27.09 -6.79
CA ALA A 241 -7.09 -27.25 -5.64
C ALA A 241 -6.10 -26.08 -5.63
N TYR A 242 -5.99 -25.41 -4.49
CA TYR A 242 -5.15 -24.25 -4.33
C TYR A 242 -3.78 -24.64 -3.77
N ALA A 243 -2.69 -24.31 -4.47
CA ALA A 243 -1.32 -24.41 -3.95
C ALA A 243 -1.07 -23.38 -2.84
N ASP A 244 -1.67 -22.17 -2.97
CA ASP A 244 -1.73 -21.17 -1.90
C ASP A 244 -3.11 -21.31 -1.22
N PRO A 245 -3.20 -21.78 0.03
CA PRO A 245 -4.48 -21.98 0.71
C PRO A 245 -5.22 -20.67 1.03
N GLY A 246 -4.62 -19.52 0.74
CA GLY A 246 -5.24 -18.21 1.02
C GLY A 246 -5.48 -18.00 2.51
N ARG A 247 -6.70 -17.58 2.86
CA ARG A 247 -7.09 -17.26 4.24
C ARG A 247 -7.03 -18.47 5.19
N GLU A 248 -7.20 -19.70 4.70
CA GLU A 248 -7.04 -20.89 5.54
C GLU A 248 -5.70 -20.94 6.25
N ARG A 249 -4.61 -20.44 5.63
CA ARG A 249 -3.28 -20.34 6.25
C ARG A 249 -3.32 -19.58 7.58
N ILE A 250 -4.22 -18.63 7.72
CA ILE A 250 -4.36 -17.77 8.89
C ILE A 250 -5.37 -18.31 9.89
N THR A 251 -6.52 -18.76 9.41
CA THR A 251 -7.65 -19.20 10.25
C THR A 251 -7.54 -20.65 10.67
N LEU A 252 -6.77 -21.46 9.94
CA LEU A 252 -6.70 -22.91 10.07
C LEU A 252 -8.08 -23.59 9.88
N ASN A 253 -9.00 -22.89 9.20
CA ASN A 253 -10.34 -23.39 8.90
C ASN A 253 -10.42 -23.84 7.44
N PRO A 254 -10.67 -25.13 7.14
CA PRO A 254 -10.77 -25.63 5.77
C PRO A 254 -11.84 -24.91 4.92
N SER A 255 -12.87 -24.33 5.53
CA SER A 255 -13.86 -23.54 4.80
C SER A 255 -13.30 -22.21 4.25
N ASP A 256 -12.10 -21.81 4.65
CA ASP A 256 -11.42 -20.62 4.15
C ASP A 256 -10.36 -20.93 3.09
N ASN A 257 -10.23 -22.20 2.67
CA ASN A 257 -9.31 -22.59 1.61
C ASN A 257 -9.64 -21.88 0.29
N GLY A 258 -8.61 -21.27 -0.31
CA GLY A 258 -8.72 -20.54 -1.56
C GLY A 258 -9.46 -19.22 -1.48
N LYS A 259 -9.77 -18.72 -0.28
CA LYS A 259 -10.33 -17.38 -0.11
C LYS A 259 -9.22 -16.34 -0.07
N PHE A 260 -9.43 -15.27 -0.84
CA PHE A 260 -8.58 -14.10 -0.90
C PHE A 260 -9.41 -12.83 -0.73
N LYS A 261 -8.78 -11.76 -0.19
CA LYS A 261 -9.44 -10.49 0.01
C LYS A 261 -9.85 -9.86 -1.33
N THR A 262 -11.06 -9.34 -1.41
CA THR A 262 -11.53 -8.53 -2.53
C THR A 262 -10.58 -7.32 -2.70
N PRO A 263 -9.90 -7.18 -3.85
CA PRO A 263 -9.06 -6.01 -4.09
C PRO A 263 -9.94 -4.80 -4.43
N THR A 264 -9.40 -3.59 -4.20
CA THR A 264 -9.99 -2.40 -4.80
C THR A 264 -9.99 -2.50 -6.33
N LEU A 265 -11.01 -1.96 -6.98
CA LEU A 265 -11.00 -1.76 -8.44
C LEU A 265 -10.46 -0.38 -8.86
N ARG A 266 -10.11 0.47 -7.89
CA ARG A 266 -9.46 1.75 -8.22
C ARG A 266 -8.13 1.49 -8.91
N ASN A 267 -7.92 2.17 -10.03
CA ASN A 267 -6.75 1.99 -10.90
C ASN A 267 -6.58 0.57 -11.47
N VAL A 268 -7.62 -0.24 -11.51
CA VAL A 268 -7.52 -1.64 -11.95
C VAL A 268 -6.88 -1.79 -13.33
N ALA A 269 -7.07 -0.81 -14.24
CA ALA A 269 -6.43 -0.81 -15.56
C ALA A 269 -4.89 -0.66 -15.52
N ARG A 270 -4.31 -0.24 -14.38
CA ARG A 270 -2.86 -0.07 -14.20
C ARG A 270 -2.21 -1.23 -13.44
N THR A 271 -2.98 -2.16 -12.89
CA THR A 271 -2.50 -3.17 -11.94
C THR A 271 -2.45 -4.59 -12.51
N ALA A 272 -2.38 -4.70 -13.84
CA ALA A 272 -2.12 -5.98 -14.49
C ALA A 272 -0.72 -6.51 -14.13
N PRO A 273 -0.53 -7.85 -14.02
CA PRO A 273 -1.51 -8.92 -14.20
C PRO A 273 -2.39 -9.15 -12.97
N TYR A 274 -3.49 -9.85 -13.18
CA TYR A 274 -4.58 -9.98 -12.21
C TYR A 274 -4.60 -11.32 -11.50
N MET A 275 -5.51 -11.47 -10.52
CA MET A 275 -5.68 -12.56 -9.57
C MET A 275 -4.62 -12.53 -8.46
N HIS A 276 -4.79 -13.43 -7.48
CA HIS A 276 -3.87 -13.49 -6.33
C HIS A 276 -2.44 -13.89 -6.72
N ASP A 277 -2.29 -14.58 -7.84
CA ASP A 277 -1.03 -15.14 -8.34
C ASP A 277 -0.56 -14.49 -9.67
N GLY A 278 -1.31 -13.49 -10.19
CA GLY A 278 -0.99 -12.82 -11.45
C GLY A 278 -1.23 -13.67 -12.70
N SER A 279 -2.09 -14.70 -12.62
CA SER A 279 -2.28 -15.65 -13.72
C SER A 279 -3.05 -15.11 -14.91
N LEU A 280 -3.80 -14.00 -14.76
CA LEU A 280 -4.56 -13.39 -15.84
C LEU A 280 -3.92 -12.08 -16.28
N ALA A 281 -3.53 -11.99 -17.54
CA ALA A 281 -2.72 -10.88 -18.04
C ALA A 281 -3.55 -9.62 -18.35
N THR A 282 -4.84 -9.74 -18.66
CA THR A 282 -5.68 -8.61 -19.14
C THR A 282 -7.04 -8.57 -18.47
N LEU A 283 -7.71 -7.41 -18.49
CA LEU A 283 -9.08 -7.25 -18.01
C LEU A 283 -10.07 -8.11 -18.83
N GLU A 284 -9.82 -8.29 -20.12
CA GLU A 284 -10.61 -9.17 -20.97
C GLU A 284 -10.59 -10.62 -20.43
N ALA A 285 -9.39 -11.11 -20.07
CA ALA A 285 -9.23 -12.46 -19.51
C ALA A 285 -9.92 -12.58 -18.13
N VAL A 286 -9.87 -11.51 -17.32
CA VAL A 286 -10.58 -11.47 -16.04
C VAL A 286 -12.09 -11.56 -16.24
N ILE A 287 -12.67 -10.78 -17.16
CA ILE A 287 -14.10 -10.82 -17.46
C ILE A 287 -14.48 -12.20 -18.02
N ASP A 288 -13.68 -12.76 -18.94
CA ASP A 288 -13.92 -14.12 -19.47
C ASP A 288 -13.95 -15.16 -18.35
N PHE A 289 -13.03 -15.05 -17.39
CA PHE A 289 -13.06 -15.93 -16.21
C PHE A 289 -14.36 -15.76 -15.41
N PHE A 290 -14.78 -14.54 -15.09
CA PHE A 290 -16.03 -14.30 -14.35
C PHE A 290 -17.26 -14.78 -15.12
N MET A 291 -17.29 -14.67 -16.45
CA MET A 291 -18.38 -15.20 -17.30
C MET A 291 -18.56 -16.71 -17.12
N THR A 292 -17.51 -17.47 -16.79
CA THR A 292 -17.63 -18.91 -16.52
C THR A 292 -18.31 -19.24 -15.19
N GLY A 293 -18.33 -18.31 -14.23
CA GLY A 293 -18.75 -18.53 -12.85
C GLY A 293 -17.73 -19.31 -12.00
N GLY A 294 -16.52 -19.52 -12.50
CA GLY A 294 -15.44 -20.24 -11.81
C GLY A 294 -15.64 -21.76 -11.78
N LEU A 295 -14.60 -22.50 -11.36
CA LEU A 295 -14.61 -23.93 -11.21
C LEU A 295 -15.40 -24.36 -9.97
N PRO A 296 -15.95 -25.62 -9.92
CA PRO A 296 -16.79 -26.09 -8.82
C PRO A 296 -15.96 -26.48 -7.57
N HIS A 297 -15.31 -25.52 -6.96
CA HIS A 297 -14.61 -25.71 -5.68
C HIS A 297 -15.62 -25.72 -4.52
N ALA A 298 -15.35 -26.52 -3.47
CA ALA A 298 -16.27 -26.68 -2.33
C ALA A 298 -16.54 -25.37 -1.58
N ASN A 299 -15.57 -24.48 -1.53
CA ASN A 299 -15.66 -23.17 -0.87
C ASN A 299 -15.94 -22.02 -1.85
N ARG A 300 -16.26 -22.31 -3.13
CA ARG A 300 -16.56 -21.24 -4.10
C ARG A 300 -17.71 -20.40 -3.58
N ASP A 301 -17.51 -19.08 -3.67
CA ASP A 301 -18.52 -18.11 -3.24
C ASP A 301 -19.83 -18.32 -4.04
N PRO A 302 -20.99 -18.39 -3.38
CA PRO A 302 -22.27 -18.57 -4.05
C PRO A 302 -22.64 -17.40 -4.98
N GLY A 303 -22.06 -16.23 -4.79
CA GLY A 303 -22.19 -15.07 -5.69
C GLY A 303 -21.49 -15.25 -7.04
N MET A 304 -20.60 -16.25 -7.17
CA MET A 304 -19.94 -16.60 -8.43
C MET A 304 -20.89 -17.40 -9.34
N GLN A 305 -21.67 -16.67 -10.14
CA GLN A 305 -22.60 -17.24 -11.12
C GLN A 305 -22.09 -17.00 -12.54
N SER A 306 -22.31 -17.93 -13.45
CA SER A 306 -22.01 -17.73 -14.86
C SER A 306 -22.99 -16.75 -15.49
N PHE A 307 -22.50 -15.92 -16.39
CA PHE A 307 -23.30 -14.99 -17.18
C PHE A 307 -22.73 -14.88 -18.60
N ALA A 308 -23.51 -14.30 -19.51
CA ALA A 308 -23.07 -14.05 -20.87
C ALA A 308 -23.09 -12.55 -21.19
N LEU A 309 -22.10 -12.11 -21.94
CA LEU A 309 -22.02 -10.77 -22.50
C LEU A 309 -21.85 -10.83 -24.02
N THR A 310 -22.47 -9.92 -24.73
CA THR A 310 -22.12 -9.63 -26.12
C THR A 310 -20.72 -8.97 -26.18
N ALA A 311 -20.10 -8.95 -27.34
CA ALA A 311 -18.81 -8.27 -27.52
C ALA A 311 -18.89 -6.78 -27.16
N GLN A 312 -20.02 -6.13 -27.44
CA GLN A 312 -20.24 -4.71 -27.10
C GLN A 312 -20.36 -4.51 -25.59
N GLU A 313 -21.14 -5.33 -24.90
CA GLU A 313 -21.28 -5.25 -23.43
C GLU A 313 -19.96 -5.51 -22.72
N LYS A 314 -19.17 -6.48 -23.19
CA LYS A 314 -17.83 -6.72 -22.67
C LYS A 314 -16.92 -5.50 -22.85
N SER A 315 -16.94 -4.88 -24.04
CA SER A 315 -16.19 -3.65 -24.33
C SER A 315 -16.65 -2.48 -23.45
N ASP A 316 -17.95 -2.31 -23.24
CA ASP A 316 -18.52 -1.26 -22.40
C ASP A 316 -18.11 -1.46 -20.93
N LEU A 317 -18.12 -2.69 -20.42
CA LEU A 317 -17.68 -3.01 -19.07
C LEU A 317 -16.18 -2.72 -18.88
N ILE A 318 -15.32 -3.08 -19.85
CA ILE A 318 -13.90 -2.75 -19.83
C ILE A 318 -13.69 -1.23 -19.88
N ALA A 319 -14.46 -0.51 -20.70
CA ALA A 319 -14.39 0.96 -20.73
C ALA A 319 -14.70 1.56 -19.36
N PHE A 320 -15.73 1.06 -18.65
CA PHE A 320 -16.03 1.49 -17.29
C PHE A 320 -14.87 1.18 -16.32
N LEU A 321 -14.29 -0.03 -16.33
CA LEU A 321 -13.16 -0.38 -15.48
C LEU A 321 -11.95 0.54 -15.72
N ASN A 322 -11.70 0.94 -16.96
CA ASN A 322 -10.68 1.93 -17.29
C ASN A 322 -10.98 3.32 -16.72
N ALA A 323 -12.27 3.72 -16.62
CA ALA A 323 -12.68 4.98 -16.03
C ALA A 323 -12.47 5.08 -14.52
N LEU A 324 -12.10 3.97 -13.83
CA LEU A 324 -11.72 3.92 -12.43
C LEU A 324 -10.25 4.34 -12.19
N THR A 325 -9.55 4.73 -13.23
CA THR A 325 -8.14 5.17 -13.16
C THR A 325 -8.06 6.61 -12.71
N ASP A 326 -7.25 6.86 -11.68
CA ASP A 326 -6.98 8.22 -11.21
C ASP A 326 -6.23 9.04 -12.26
N GLU A 327 -6.65 10.30 -12.39
CA GLU A 327 -6.02 11.30 -13.27
C GLU A 327 -4.96 12.13 -12.51
N ARG A 328 -4.82 11.93 -11.21
CA ARG A 328 -3.85 12.60 -10.34
C ARG A 328 -2.79 11.62 -9.85
N PRO A 329 -1.59 12.11 -9.50
CA PRO A 329 -0.62 11.29 -8.79
C PRO A 329 -1.19 10.77 -7.47
N ILE A 330 -0.98 9.47 -7.20
CA ILE A 330 -1.41 8.82 -5.96
C ILE A 330 -0.49 9.24 -4.81
N ASP A 331 0.83 9.31 -5.08
CA ASP A 331 1.80 9.82 -4.12
C ASP A 331 1.64 11.34 -3.99
N GLN A 332 1.23 11.76 -2.80
CA GLN A 332 1.00 13.18 -2.45
C GLN A 332 2.21 13.82 -1.76
N VAL A 333 3.26 13.05 -1.53
CA VAL A 333 4.48 13.51 -0.84
C VAL A 333 5.43 14.11 -1.86
N PRO A 334 5.93 15.35 -1.61
CA PRO A 334 6.89 16.02 -2.48
C PRO A 334 8.19 15.25 -2.67
#